data_18c62e4beb423521f9453152b3d59567
#
_entry.id   18c62e4beb423521f9453152b3d59567
#
_cell.length_a   1.000
_cell.length_b   1.000
_cell.length_c   1.000
_cell.angle_alpha   90.00
_cell.angle_beta   90.00
_cell.angle_gamma   90.00
#
_symmetry.space_group_name_H-M   'P 1'
#
loop_
_entity.id
_entity.type
_entity.pdbx_description
1 polymer ?
#
loop_
_entity_poly.entity_id
_entity_poly.type
_entity_poly.pdbx_seq_one_letter_code
_entity_poly.pdbx_strand_id
1 'polypeptide(L)'
;IKAMSEEKKIHKPQAVTGFPEWLPEVRRVEQIWFDHIRRVFESYGFCSIETPSVETLDTLRAKGEVDKEIYVIERLHKDAGDDKEARLALHFDQTVPLARYVAQRFNDLTFPFKRYQMQRVWRGERPQKGRFREFYQCDIDVINVDTLPLHFDSEMPAIMWETLSALPG
;
A
#
# COMPACT_ATOMS: atom_id res chain seq x y z
N ILE A 1 -50.81 -13.47 -23.86
CA ILE A 1 -49.87 -13.06 -22.78
C ILE A 1 -48.50 -13.64 -23.17
N LYS A 2 -47.65 -12.82 -23.82
CA LYS A 2 -46.27 -13.22 -24.15
C LYS A 2 -45.40 -12.95 -22.91
N ALA A 3 -44.96 -14.03 -22.26
CA ALA A 3 -43.88 -13.97 -21.30
C ALA A 3 -42.57 -13.61 -22.09
N MET A 4 -42.10 -12.40 -21.94
CA MET A 4 -40.75 -12.03 -22.37
C MET A 4 -39.77 -12.74 -21.43
N SER A 5 -39.10 -13.77 -21.93
CA SER A 5 -37.95 -14.33 -21.27
C SER A 5 -36.85 -13.27 -21.30
N GLU A 6 -36.50 -12.70 -20.12
CA GLU A 6 -35.26 -11.91 -19.99
C GLU A 6 -34.05 -12.81 -20.32
N GLU A 7 -33.46 -12.65 -21.49
CA GLU A 7 -32.18 -13.26 -21.80
C GLU A 7 -31.16 -12.77 -20.76
N LYS A 8 -30.74 -13.64 -19.87
CA LYS A 8 -29.63 -13.42 -18.95
C LYS A 8 -28.39 -13.11 -19.78
N LYS A 9 -28.02 -11.85 -19.90
CA LYS A 9 -26.79 -11.43 -20.57
C LYS A 9 -25.60 -12.08 -19.84
N ILE A 10 -24.99 -13.10 -20.46
CA ILE A 10 -23.80 -13.76 -19.94
C ILE A 10 -22.65 -12.75 -19.99
N HIS A 11 -22.21 -12.30 -18.85
CA HIS A 11 -21.06 -11.40 -18.74
C HIS A 11 -19.77 -12.19 -18.99
N LYS A 12 -19.01 -11.85 -20.04
CA LYS A 12 -17.68 -12.44 -20.27
C LYS A 12 -16.71 -11.95 -19.19
N PRO A 13 -16.07 -12.85 -18.44
CA PRO A 13 -15.08 -12.45 -17.42
C PRO A 13 -13.94 -11.68 -18.06
N GLN A 14 -13.55 -10.57 -17.45
CA GLN A 14 -12.43 -9.73 -17.89
C GLN A 14 -11.69 -9.19 -16.67
N ALA A 15 -10.36 -9.20 -16.74
CA ALA A 15 -9.52 -8.57 -15.73
C ALA A 15 -9.70 -7.04 -15.74
N VAL A 16 -9.57 -6.43 -14.57
CA VAL A 16 -9.62 -4.97 -14.45
C VAL A 16 -8.29 -4.36 -14.88
N THR A 17 -8.33 -3.45 -15.83
CA THR A 17 -7.12 -2.84 -16.40
C THR A 17 -6.27 -2.13 -15.34
N GLY A 18 -5.00 -2.50 -15.23
CA GLY A 18 -4.05 -1.95 -14.27
C GLY A 18 -4.06 -2.65 -12.90
N PHE A 19 -4.89 -3.68 -12.72
CA PHE A 19 -4.92 -4.53 -11.53
C PHE A 19 -4.41 -5.92 -11.92
N PRO A 20 -3.13 -6.24 -11.63
CA PRO A 20 -2.52 -7.46 -12.11
C PRO A 20 -3.05 -8.70 -11.40
N GLU A 21 -3.29 -9.75 -12.16
CA GLU A 21 -3.60 -11.10 -11.67
C GLU A 21 -2.49 -12.03 -12.12
N TRP A 22 -1.72 -12.55 -11.18
CA TRP A 22 -0.59 -13.43 -11.49
C TRP A 22 -1.02 -14.90 -11.46
N LEU A 23 -0.54 -15.65 -12.43
CA LEU A 23 -0.63 -17.11 -12.41
C LEU A 23 0.21 -17.69 -11.24
N PRO A 24 -0.10 -18.92 -10.78
CA PRO A 24 0.55 -19.50 -9.61
C PRO A 24 2.08 -19.51 -9.68
N GLU A 25 2.65 -19.73 -10.85
CA GLU A 25 4.11 -19.76 -11.06
C GLU A 25 4.74 -18.40 -10.78
N VAL A 26 4.18 -17.33 -11.32
CA VAL A 26 4.65 -15.95 -11.12
C VAL A 26 4.42 -15.52 -9.68
N ARG A 27 3.24 -15.87 -9.11
CA ARG A 27 2.92 -15.57 -7.72
C ARG A 27 3.88 -16.26 -6.75
N ARG A 28 4.35 -17.47 -7.06
CA ARG A 28 5.36 -18.17 -6.26
C ARG A 28 6.69 -17.42 -6.24
N VAL A 29 7.15 -16.91 -7.37
CA VAL A 29 8.37 -16.09 -7.44
C VAL A 29 8.22 -14.82 -6.61
N GLU A 30 7.08 -14.14 -6.72
CA GLU A 30 6.79 -12.95 -5.92
C GLU A 30 6.84 -13.25 -4.40
N GLN A 31 6.30 -14.39 -3.97
CA GLN A 31 6.38 -14.80 -2.55
C GLN A 31 7.81 -15.08 -2.08
N ILE A 32 8.63 -15.73 -2.93
CA ILE A 32 10.05 -15.94 -2.63
C ILE A 32 10.79 -14.61 -2.45
N TRP A 33 10.48 -13.62 -3.28
CA TRP A 33 11.03 -12.28 -3.16
C TRP A 33 10.59 -11.59 -1.87
N PHE A 34 9.32 -11.67 -1.52
CA PHE A 34 8.83 -11.12 -0.25
C PHE A 34 9.51 -11.75 0.97
N ASP A 35 9.72 -13.06 0.97
CA ASP A 35 10.41 -13.75 2.05
C ASP A 35 11.89 -13.35 2.14
N HIS A 36 12.53 -13.11 0.99
CA HIS A 36 13.90 -12.59 0.95
C HIS A 36 13.98 -11.16 1.49
N ILE A 37 13.16 -10.26 0.97
CA ILE A 37 13.11 -8.84 1.38
C ILE A 37 12.86 -8.73 2.88
N ARG A 38 11.87 -9.48 3.40
CA ARG A 38 11.56 -9.52 4.83
C ARG A 38 12.77 -9.91 5.67
N ARG A 39 13.45 -11.01 5.30
CA ARG A 39 14.63 -11.47 6.04
C ARG A 39 15.75 -10.45 6.08
N VAL A 40 16.00 -9.75 4.96
CA VAL A 40 17.01 -8.69 4.93
C VAL A 40 16.58 -7.55 5.86
N PHE A 41 15.36 -7.04 5.75
CA PHE A 41 14.88 -5.95 6.60
C PHE A 41 14.95 -6.30 8.09
N GLU A 42 14.50 -7.48 8.48
CA GLU A 42 14.55 -7.97 9.87
C GLU A 42 15.99 -8.15 10.37
N SER A 43 16.93 -8.55 9.52
CA SER A 43 18.34 -8.68 9.90
C SER A 43 19.00 -7.33 10.28
N TYR A 44 18.47 -6.22 9.75
CA TYR A 44 18.86 -4.88 10.14
C TYR A 44 18.04 -4.29 11.31
N GLY A 45 17.21 -5.11 11.95
CA GLY A 45 16.42 -4.72 13.11
C GLY A 45 15.14 -3.93 12.80
N PHE A 46 14.64 -3.98 11.57
CA PHE A 46 13.34 -3.38 11.25
C PHE A 46 12.20 -4.28 11.72
N CYS A 47 11.17 -3.68 12.32
CA CYS A 47 9.97 -4.37 12.77
C CYS A 47 8.84 -4.22 11.75
N SER A 48 8.07 -5.27 11.56
CA SER A 48 6.91 -5.24 10.68
C SER A 48 5.77 -4.41 11.26
N ILE A 49 5.19 -3.55 10.45
CA ILE A 49 3.88 -2.96 10.73
C ILE A 49 2.97 -3.12 9.51
N GLU A 50 1.67 -3.03 9.77
CA GLU A 50 0.64 -2.94 8.74
C GLU A 50 -0.40 -1.91 9.16
N THR A 51 -0.80 -1.04 8.23
CA THR A 51 -1.86 -0.06 8.43
C THR A 51 -3.09 -0.46 7.61
N PRO A 52 -4.29 -0.02 7.95
CA PRO A 52 -5.45 -0.25 7.10
C PRO A 52 -5.21 0.23 5.68
N SER A 53 -5.71 -0.50 4.69
CA SER A 53 -5.68 -0.07 3.28
C SER A 53 -6.53 1.17 3.02
N VAL A 54 -7.41 1.48 3.95
CA VAL A 54 -8.37 2.59 3.89
C VAL A 54 -8.01 3.65 4.92
N GLU A 55 -7.95 4.89 4.47
CA GLU A 55 -7.78 6.08 5.30
C GLU A 55 -8.91 7.07 5.05
N THR A 56 -9.05 8.07 5.90
CA THR A 56 -9.91 9.21 5.58
C THR A 56 -9.28 10.02 4.45
N LEU A 57 -10.10 10.54 3.55
CA LEU A 57 -9.64 11.35 2.43
C LEU A 57 -8.83 12.57 2.90
N ASP A 58 -9.25 13.20 4.01
CA ASP A 58 -8.56 14.36 4.59
C ASP A 58 -7.14 14.00 5.08
N THR A 59 -6.96 12.80 5.68
CA THR A 59 -5.64 12.32 6.07
C THR A 59 -4.72 12.17 4.84
N LEU A 60 -5.21 11.57 3.76
CA LEU A 60 -4.40 11.37 2.56
C LEU A 60 -4.03 12.70 1.87
N ARG A 61 -4.91 13.69 1.92
CA ARG A 61 -4.65 15.03 1.37
C ARG A 61 -3.65 15.87 2.17
N ALA A 62 -3.34 15.47 3.40
CA ALA A 62 -2.36 16.18 4.22
C ALA A 62 -0.96 16.29 3.57
N LYS A 63 -0.63 15.42 2.61
CA LYS A 63 0.63 15.45 1.85
C LYS A 63 0.67 16.51 0.73
N GLY A 64 -0.47 17.11 0.36
CA GLY A 64 -0.58 18.09 -0.74
C GLY A 64 -1.54 17.66 -1.85
N GLU A 65 -1.36 18.17 -3.06
CA GLU A 65 -2.23 17.91 -4.22
C GLU A 65 -2.00 16.51 -4.80
N VAL A 66 -2.69 15.52 -4.25
CA VAL A 66 -2.64 14.10 -4.67
C VAL A 66 -3.98 13.59 -5.22
N ASP A 67 -4.93 14.48 -5.44
CA ASP A 67 -6.33 14.15 -5.80
C ASP A 67 -6.44 13.28 -7.06
N LYS A 68 -5.51 13.38 -8.00
CA LYS A 68 -5.52 12.62 -9.25
C LYS A 68 -5.14 11.15 -9.06
N GLU A 69 -4.54 10.81 -7.92
CA GLU A 69 -4.01 9.47 -7.64
C GLU A 69 -4.91 8.67 -6.71
N ILE A 70 -5.86 9.31 -6.01
CA ILE A 70 -6.63 8.71 -4.94
C ILE A 70 -7.89 8.03 -5.46
N TYR A 71 -8.08 6.76 -5.07
CA TYR A 71 -9.35 6.05 -5.21
C TYR A 71 -10.22 6.30 -3.98
N VAL A 72 -11.39 6.91 -4.18
CA VAL A 72 -12.40 7.10 -3.14
C VAL A 72 -13.29 5.86 -3.07
N ILE A 73 -13.59 5.43 -1.86
CA ILE A 73 -14.49 4.31 -1.58
C ILE A 73 -15.85 4.85 -1.17
N GLU A 74 -16.90 4.28 -1.74
CA GLU A 74 -18.27 4.55 -1.36
C GLU A 74 -19.02 3.26 -1.11
N ARG A 75 -19.87 3.24 -0.07
CA ARG A 75 -20.80 2.14 0.14
C ARG A 75 -21.88 2.17 -0.94
N LEU A 76 -22.25 1.02 -1.49
CA LEU A 76 -23.27 0.91 -2.53
C LEU A 76 -24.63 1.45 -2.05
N HIS A 77 -24.94 1.18 -0.77
CA HIS A 77 -26.16 1.68 -0.11
C HIS A 77 -25.74 2.64 1.01
N LYS A 78 -26.21 3.87 0.93
CA LYS A 78 -26.08 4.88 1.97
C LYS A 78 -27.45 5.11 2.60
N ASP A 79 -27.51 5.09 3.93
CA ASP A 79 -28.71 5.48 4.67
C ASP A 79 -28.84 7.02 4.72
N ALA A 80 -30.08 7.49 4.89
CA ALA A 80 -30.31 8.91 5.05
C ALA A 80 -29.60 9.44 6.32
N GLY A 81 -28.55 10.24 6.15
CA GLY A 81 -27.71 10.76 7.24
C GLY A 81 -26.23 10.35 7.18
N ASP A 82 -25.86 9.47 6.28
CA ASP A 82 -24.47 9.03 6.05
C ASP A 82 -23.53 10.14 5.51
N ASP A 83 -24.09 11.27 5.09
CA ASP A 83 -23.32 12.43 4.60
C ASP A 83 -22.42 13.07 5.68
N LYS A 84 -22.58 12.67 6.94
CA LYS A 84 -21.75 13.10 8.07
C LYS A 84 -20.51 12.21 8.29
N GLU A 85 -20.46 11.05 7.67
CA GLU A 85 -19.28 10.18 7.76
C GLU A 85 -18.12 10.77 6.93
N ALA A 86 -16.92 10.65 7.48
CA ALA A 86 -15.71 11.02 6.75
C ALA A 86 -15.61 10.19 5.46
N ARG A 87 -15.32 10.85 4.34
CA ARG A 87 -15.07 10.16 3.07
C ARG A 87 -13.84 9.26 3.21
N LEU A 88 -13.99 8.01 2.78
CA LEU A 88 -12.93 7.01 2.83
C LEU A 88 -12.25 6.87 1.46
N ALA A 89 -10.97 6.53 1.49
CA ALA A 89 -10.19 6.34 0.28
C ALA A 89 -9.13 5.26 0.47
N LEU A 90 -8.68 4.65 -0.63
CA LEU A 90 -7.55 3.73 -0.62
C LEU A 90 -6.23 4.52 -0.52
N HIS A 91 -5.30 4.06 0.30
CA HIS A 91 -4.01 4.70 0.40
C HIS A 91 -3.20 4.50 -0.90
N PHE A 92 -2.57 5.56 -1.37
CA PHE A 92 -1.76 5.57 -2.60
C PHE A 92 -0.26 5.38 -2.34
N ASP A 93 0.16 5.52 -1.10
CA ASP A 93 1.50 5.19 -0.57
C ASP A 93 1.39 4.78 0.90
N GLN A 94 2.52 4.44 1.52
CA GLN A 94 2.58 4.04 2.92
C GLN A 94 3.05 5.17 3.85
N THR A 95 3.50 6.30 3.29
CA THR A 95 4.11 7.42 4.05
C THR A 95 3.08 8.13 4.93
N VAL A 96 1.93 8.50 4.35
CA VAL A 96 0.87 9.22 5.11
C VAL A 96 0.24 8.32 6.18
N PRO A 97 -0.14 7.06 5.88
CA PRO A 97 -0.59 6.13 6.91
C PRO A 97 0.43 5.90 8.03
N LEU A 98 1.73 5.83 7.69
CA LEU A 98 2.81 5.73 8.69
C LEU A 98 2.85 6.97 9.59
N ALA A 99 2.82 8.17 9.02
CA ALA A 99 2.83 9.40 9.80
C ALA A 99 1.67 9.46 10.80
N ARG A 100 0.45 9.11 10.34
CA ARG A 100 -0.72 9.00 11.23
C ARG A 100 -0.51 7.93 12.30
N TYR A 101 -0.01 6.75 11.93
CA TYR A 101 0.24 5.65 12.85
C TYR A 101 1.22 6.06 13.97
N VAL A 102 2.35 6.66 13.60
CA VAL A 102 3.37 7.11 14.56
C VAL A 102 2.80 8.20 15.47
N ALA A 103 2.09 9.19 14.93
CA ALA A 103 1.47 10.23 15.73
C ALA A 103 0.45 9.68 16.73
N GLN A 104 -0.37 8.72 16.30
CA GLN A 104 -1.40 8.10 17.13
C GLN A 104 -0.82 7.18 18.21
N ARG A 105 0.29 6.48 17.90
CA ARG A 105 0.92 5.46 18.76
C ARG A 105 2.22 5.94 19.40
N PHE A 106 2.48 7.24 19.40
CA PHE A 106 3.76 7.80 19.81
C PHE A 106 4.24 7.28 21.18
N ASN A 107 3.34 7.18 22.16
CA ASN A 107 3.66 6.71 23.50
C ASN A 107 3.85 5.18 23.62
N ASP A 108 3.43 4.43 22.61
CA ASP A 108 3.55 2.97 22.55
C ASP A 108 4.81 2.52 21.78
N LEU A 109 5.48 3.45 21.10
CA LEU A 109 6.63 3.16 20.24
C LEU A 109 7.96 3.42 20.97
N THR A 110 8.96 2.60 20.64
CA THR A 110 10.34 2.81 21.08
C THR A 110 11.15 3.47 19.98
N PHE A 111 11.87 4.53 20.30
CA PHE A 111 12.69 5.29 19.33
C PHE A 111 14.20 5.02 19.54
N PRO A 112 15.03 5.00 18.46
CA PRO A 112 14.62 5.15 17.08
C PRO A 112 13.71 4.00 16.62
N PHE A 113 12.60 4.33 15.99
CA PHE A 113 11.63 3.37 15.48
C PHE A 113 12.03 2.95 14.05
N LYS A 114 12.51 1.73 13.91
CA LYS A 114 12.85 1.10 12.62
C LYS A 114 11.68 0.22 12.19
N ARG A 115 10.97 0.63 11.15
CA ARG A 115 9.83 -0.15 10.65
C ARG A 115 10.03 -0.59 9.22
N TYR A 116 9.47 -1.73 8.85
CA TYR A 116 9.20 -2.07 7.45
C TYR A 116 7.72 -2.36 7.24
N GLN A 117 7.26 -2.14 6.03
CA GLN A 117 5.88 -2.42 5.62
C GLN A 117 5.89 -2.94 4.19
N MET A 118 5.22 -4.08 3.98
CA MET A 118 5.09 -4.73 2.68
C MET A 118 3.60 -4.87 2.39
N GLN A 119 3.04 -3.89 1.70
CA GLN A 119 1.60 -3.79 1.54
C GLN A 119 1.24 -3.23 0.16
N ARG A 120 0.04 -3.56 -0.32
CA ARG A 120 -0.47 -2.99 -1.56
C ARG A 120 -0.82 -1.53 -1.39
N VAL A 121 -0.63 -0.78 -2.47
CA VAL A 121 -1.06 0.61 -2.63
C VAL A 121 -1.82 0.76 -3.95
N TRP A 122 -2.63 1.79 -4.04
CA TRP A 122 -3.51 2.03 -5.18
C TRP A 122 -3.31 3.42 -5.74
N ARG A 123 -3.00 3.51 -7.06
CA ARG A 123 -2.81 4.77 -7.75
C ARG A 123 -3.71 4.88 -8.96
N GLY A 124 -4.53 5.95 -9.02
CA GLY A 124 -5.47 6.21 -10.10
C GLY A 124 -4.85 6.62 -11.44
N GLU A 125 -3.53 6.58 -11.55
CA GLU A 125 -2.79 6.94 -12.76
C GLU A 125 -3.15 6.05 -13.96
N ARG A 126 -2.84 6.56 -15.17
CA ARG A 126 -3.01 5.79 -16.40
C ARG A 126 -2.02 4.59 -16.40
N PRO A 127 -2.52 3.34 -16.51
CA PRO A 127 -1.65 2.17 -16.53
C PRO A 127 -0.78 2.16 -17.78
N GLN A 128 0.48 1.73 -17.59
CA GLN A 128 1.48 1.57 -18.66
C GLN A 128 2.25 0.27 -18.42
N LYS A 129 3.11 -0.12 -19.39
CA LYS A 129 3.99 -1.28 -19.20
C LYS A 129 4.86 -1.09 -17.95
N GLY A 130 4.75 -2.01 -16.99
CA GLY A 130 5.48 -1.94 -15.70
C GLY A 130 4.90 -0.92 -14.71
N ARG A 131 3.77 -0.26 -15.00
CA ARG A 131 3.10 0.69 -14.11
C ARG A 131 1.66 0.27 -13.91
N PHE A 132 1.37 -0.24 -12.73
CA PHE A 132 0.06 -0.76 -12.34
C PHE A 132 -0.69 0.25 -11.45
N ARG A 133 -2.00 0.05 -11.36
CA ARG A 133 -2.87 0.79 -10.44
C ARG A 133 -2.93 0.18 -9.04
N GLU A 134 -2.63 -1.11 -8.94
CA GLU A 134 -2.45 -1.84 -7.69
C GLU A 134 -1.10 -2.54 -7.73
N PHE A 135 -0.26 -2.30 -6.73
CA PHE A 135 1.07 -2.93 -6.63
C PHE A 135 1.57 -2.93 -5.18
N TYR A 136 2.56 -3.76 -4.90
CA TYR A 136 3.19 -3.79 -3.59
C TYR A 136 4.27 -2.71 -3.47
N GLN A 137 4.29 -2.02 -2.34
CA GLN A 137 5.45 -1.29 -1.85
C GLN A 137 6.08 -2.08 -0.71
N CYS A 138 7.42 -2.12 -0.69
CA CYS A 138 8.22 -2.71 0.37
C CYS A 138 9.09 -1.59 0.93
N ASP A 139 8.58 -0.88 1.92
CA ASP A 139 9.19 0.34 2.45
C ASP A 139 9.87 0.07 3.79
N ILE A 140 11.00 0.75 4.01
CA ILE A 140 11.68 0.83 5.31
C ILE A 140 11.84 2.28 5.71
N ASP A 141 11.62 2.59 6.99
CA ASP A 141 11.84 3.91 7.56
C ASP A 141 12.47 3.82 8.95
N VAL A 142 13.28 4.81 9.27
CA VAL A 142 13.75 5.07 10.63
C VAL A 142 13.22 6.40 11.09
N ILE A 143 12.51 6.40 12.20
CA ILE A 143 11.94 7.61 12.79
C ILE A 143 12.54 7.78 14.19
N ASN A 144 12.96 8.98 14.52
CA ASN A 144 13.48 9.31 15.84
C ASN A 144 12.86 10.59 16.38
N VAL A 145 13.06 10.83 17.68
CA VAL A 145 12.67 12.06 18.36
C VAL A 145 13.86 13.04 18.28
N ASP A 146 13.59 14.29 18.01
CA ASP A 146 14.53 15.42 17.90
C ASP A 146 15.52 15.27 16.74
N THR A 147 16.50 14.39 16.83
CA THR A 147 17.55 14.22 15.83
C THR A 147 17.68 12.78 15.37
N LEU A 148 17.86 12.58 14.07
CA LEU A 148 18.17 11.28 13.49
C LEU A 148 19.68 11.23 13.19
N PRO A 149 20.44 10.26 13.76
CA PRO A 149 21.85 10.08 13.44
C PRO A 149 22.10 9.86 11.96
N LEU A 150 23.10 10.57 11.39
CA LEU A 150 23.39 10.58 9.95
C LEU A 150 23.75 9.18 9.39
N HIS A 151 24.24 8.27 10.21
CA HIS A 151 24.57 6.92 9.76
C HIS A 151 23.36 6.16 9.20
N PHE A 152 22.12 6.47 9.63
CA PHE A 152 20.93 5.87 9.05
C PHE A 152 20.75 6.21 7.57
N ASP A 153 21.13 7.42 7.13
CA ASP A 153 21.06 7.81 5.72
C ASP A 153 21.99 6.96 4.84
N SER A 154 23.17 6.60 5.38
CA SER A 154 24.13 5.73 4.67
C SER A 154 23.75 4.25 4.74
N GLU A 155 23.03 3.82 5.77
CA GLU A 155 22.55 2.44 5.92
C GLU A 155 21.47 2.09 4.88
N MET A 156 20.58 3.05 4.52
CA MET A 156 19.48 2.79 3.60
C MET A 156 19.92 2.29 2.21
N PRO A 157 20.85 2.94 1.50
CA PRO A 157 21.36 2.44 0.22
C PRO A 157 22.02 1.06 0.34
N ALA A 158 22.72 0.78 1.44
CA ALA A 158 23.35 -0.51 1.67
C ALA A 158 22.31 -1.63 1.81
N ILE A 159 21.25 -1.40 2.58
CA ILE A 159 20.12 -2.34 2.72
C ILE A 159 19.45 -2.59 1.37
N MET A 160 19.21 -1.52 0.60
CA MET A 160 18.61 -1.64 -0.73
C MET A 160 19.51 -2.44 -1.68
N TRP A 161 20.81 -2.19 -1.66
CA TRP A 161 21.77 -2.96 -2.45
C TRP A 161 21.76 -4.44 -2.07
N GLU A 162 21.85 -4.77 -0.79
CA GLU A 162 21.80 -6.15 -0.30
C GLU A 162 20.50 -6.84 -0.70
N THR A 163 19.37 -6.14 -0.52
CA THR A 163 18.06 -6.66 -0.87
C THR A 163 17.95 -6.98 -2.36
N LEU A 164 18.33 -6.05 -3.23
CA LEU A 164 18.12 -6.17 -4.68
C LEU A 164 19.15 -7.08 -5.36
N SER A 165 20.43 -7.04 -4.92
CA SER A 165 21.50 -7.84 -5.52
C SER A 165 21.39 -9.34 -5.26
N ALA A 166 20.68 -9.73 -4.22
CA ALA A 166 20.48 -11.12 -3.82
C ALA A 166 19.09 -11.66 -4.10
N LEU A 167 18.24 -10.91 -4.85
CA LEU A 167 16.96 -11.43 -5.29
C LEU A 167 17.16 -12.66 -6.16
N PRO A 168 16.55 -13.80 -5.81
CA PRO A 168 16.64 -14.99 -6.64
C PRO A 168 15.95 -14.75 -7.99
N GLY A 169 16.64 -15.10 -9.08
CA GLY A 169 16.16 -15.03 -10.47
C GLY A 169 15.33 -16.25 -10.87
#